data_64793fa97fb163bc58321838426950cf
#
_entry.id   64793fa97fb163bc58321838426950cf
#
_cell.length_a   1.000
_cell.length_b   1.000
_cell.length_c   1.000
_cell.angle_alpha   90.00
_cell.angle_beta   90.00
_cell.angle_gamma   90.00
#
_symmetry.space_group_name_H-M   'P 1'
#
loop_
_entity.id
_entity.type
_entity.pdbx_description
1 polymer ?
#
loop_
_entity_poly.entity_id
_entity_poly.type
_entity_poly.pdbx_seq_one_letter_code
_entity_poly.pdbx_strand_id
1 'polypeptide(L)'
;MRVLIQRVTEARCRIDGEVFSSIGKGLVVLVGIGTDETQEDIAWLTKKIAQLRIFDDEAGVMNLSVEDIKGDVMIVSQFTLHAMTKKGNRPSWIKAAPEAISRPLYEEFVRSVEGALGRKVATGSFGADMKIELINDGPVSIWIDSKNRE
;
A
#
# COMPACT_ATOMS: atom_id res chain seq x y z
N MET A 1 -9.73 6.77 -0.36
CA MET A 1 -8.79 5.62 -0.43
C MET A 1 -7.76 5.77 0.67
N ARG A 2 -7.48 4.69 1.40
CA ARG A 2 -6.56 4.71 2.53
C ARG A 2 -5.38 3.81 2.27
N VAL A 3 -4.19 4.27 2.58
CA VAL A 3 -2.98 3.45 2.51
C VAL A 3 -2.20 3.49 3.81
N LEU A 4 -1.61 2.36 4.16
CA LEU A 4 -0.56 2.26 5.16
C LEU A 4 0.71 1.84 4.43
N ILE A 5 1.70 2.73 4.45
CA ILE A 5 2.98 2.56 3.79
C ILE A 5 4.01 2.19 4.84
N GLN A 6 4.78 1.14 4.61
CA GLN A 6 5.88 0.73 5.47
C GLN A 6 7.17 0.62 4.65
N ARG A 7 8.22 1.33 5.06
CA ARG A 7 9.55 1.19 4.50
C ARG A 7 10.15 -0.14 4.96
N VAL A 8 10.67 -0.93 4.03
CA VAL A 8 11.16 -2.28 4.33
C VAL A 8 12.53 -2.54 3.74
N THR A 9 13.30 -3.43 4.39
CA THR A 9 14.51 -4.03 3.80
C THR A 9 14.16 -5.22 2.93
N GLU A 10 13.09 -5.95 3.26
CA GLU A 10 12.51 -7.03 2.48
C GLU A 10 11.07 -7.31 2.91
N ALA A 11 10.27 -7.88 2.02
CA ALA A 11 8.95 -8.40 2.34
C ALA A 11 8.55 -9.58 1.45
N ARG A 12 7.64 -10.42 1.97
CA ARG A 12 7.07 -11.57 1.26
C ARG A 12 5.57 -11.65 1.53
N CYS A 13 4.82 -11.98 0.49
CA CYS A 13 3.43 -12.39 0.60
C CYS A 13 3.35 -13.89 0.44
N ARG A 14 2.79 -14.60 1.43
CA ARG A 14 2.54 -16.04 1.36
C ARG A 14 1.05 -16.31 1.26
N ILE A 15 0.72 -17.29 0.43
CA ILE A 15 -0.63 -17.83 0.26
C ILE A 15 -0.50 -19.34 0.31
N ASP A 16 -1.33 -19.99 1.12
CA ASP A 16 -1.30 -21.46 1.31
C ASP A 16 0.10 -22.02 1.66
N GLY A 17 0.88 -21.26 2.44
CA GLY A 17 2.22 -21.62 2.86
C GLY A 17 3.34 -21.35 1.86
N GLU A 18 3.00 -21.02 0.61
CA GLU A 18 3.97 -20.74 -0.46
C GLU A 18 4.20 -19.24 -0.65
N VAL A 19 5.41 -18.87 -1.07
CA VAL A 19 5.72 -17.48 -1.43
C VAL A 19 5.04 -17.14 -2.75
N PHE A 20 4.06 -16.25 -2.69
CA PHE A 20 3.32 -15.74 -3.85
C PHE A 20 4.10 -14.61 -4.54
N SER A 21 4.63 -13.67 -3.76
CA SER A 21 5.45 -12.57 -4.24
C SER A 21 6.43 -12.11 -3.16
N SER A 22 7.50 -11.45 -3.58
CA SER A 22 8.52 -10.92 -2.66
C SER A 22 9.17 -9.67 -3.23
N ILE A 23 9.71 -8.85 -2.33
CA ILE A 23 10.48 -7.65 -2.65
C ILE A 23 11.73 -7.55 -1.78
N GLY A 24 12.73 -6.83 -2.27
CA GLY A 24 13.86 -6.36 -1.48
C GLY A 24 13.56 -5.01 -0.82
N LYS A 25 14.60 -4.14 -0.74
CA LYS A 25 14.48 -2.80 -0.17
C LYS A 25 13.42 -1.98 -0.93
N GLY A 26 12.48 -1.41 -0.19
CA GLY A 26 11.40 -0.65 -0.79
C GLY A 26 10.23 -0.38 0.14
N LEU A 27 9.01 -0.49 -0.39
CA LEU A 27 7.78 -0.18 0.33
C LEU A 27 6.78 -1.35 0.27
N VAL A 28 6.19 -1.67 1.41
CA VAL A 28 4.91 -2.40 1.48
C VAL A 28 3.80 -1.38 1.62
N VAL A 29 2.81 -1.47 0.75
CA VAL A 29 1.64 -0.58 0.70
C VAL A 29 0.39 -1.42 0.90
N LEU A 30 -0.23 -1.31 2.07
CA LEU A 30 -1.56 -1.85 2.31
C LEU A 30 -2.58 -0.81 1.84
N VAL A 31 -3.55 -1.21 1.00
CA VAL A 31 -4.54 -0.30 0.43
C VAL A 31 -5.97 -0.74 0.75
N GLY A 32 -6.72 0.16 1.39
CA GLY A 32 -8.15 0.03 1.64
C GLY A 32 -8.94 0.95 0.71
N ILE A 33 -9.99 0.40 0.10
CA ILE A 33 -10.84 1.11 -0.85
C ILE A 33 -12.20 1.33 -0.21
N GLY A 34 -12.63 2.58 -0.16
CA GLY A 34 -13.94 3.00 0.31
C GLY A 34 -14.98 3.02 -0.81
N THR A 35 -16.23 3.38 -0.46
CA THR A 35 -17.36 3.35 -1.39
C THR A 35 -17.44 4.55 -2.35
N ASP A 36 -16.68 5.60 -2.09
CA ASP A 36 -16.73 6.90 -2.79
C ASP A 36 -15.38 7.30 -3.44
N GLU A 37 -14.57 6.31 -3.78
CA GLU A 37 -13.25 6.54 -4.38
C GLU A 37 -13.37 6.91 -5.87
N THR A 38 -12.45 7.77 -6.30
CA THR A 38 -12.41 8.31 -7.67
C THR A 38 -11.03 8.14 -8.31
N GLN A 39 -10.93 8.43 -9.61
CA GLN A 39 -9.67 8.46 -10.34
C GLN A 39 -8.67 9.47 -9.75
N GLU A 40 -9.17 10.58 -9.19
CA GLU A 40 -8.34 11.57 -8.52
C GLU A 40 -7.65 10.99 -7.28
N ASP A 41 -8.35 10.16 -6.49
CA ASP A 41 -7.78 9.47 -5.33
C ASP A 41 -6.63 8.57 -5.73
N ILE A 42 -6.82 7.78 -6.80
CA ILE A 42 -5.80 6.90 -7.38
C ILE A 42 -4.59 7.72 -7.83
N ALA A 43 -4.80 8.73 -8.65
CA ALA A 43 -3.71 9.56 -9.19
C ALA A 43 -2.91 10.26 -8.09
N TRP A 44 -3.62 10.81 -7.09
CA TRP A 44 -2.97 11.50 -5.98
C TRP A 44 -2.13 10.55 -5.10
N LEU A 45 -2.68 9.39 -4.72
CA LEU A 45 -1.94 8.39 -3.92
C LEU A 45 -0.78 7.78 -4.71
N THR A 46 -0.96 7.50 -5.99
CA THR A 46 0.12 7.03 -6.87
C THR A 46 1.32 7.97 -6.83
N LYS A 47 1.06 9.28 -7.02
CA LYS A 47 2.12 10.28 -6.93
C LYS A 47 2.79 10.32 -5.55
N LYS A 48 1.97 10.24 -4.48
CA LYS A 48 2.51 10.20 -3.11
C LYS A 48 3.42 9.00 -2.89
N ILE A 49 3.00 7.80 -3.27
CA ILE A 49 3.81 6.58 -3.09
C ILE A 49 5.11 6.64 -3.86
N ALA A 50 5.07 7.07 -5.13
CA ALA A 50 6.27 7.15 -5.96
C ALA A 50 7.30 8.17 -5.45
N GLN A 51 6.81 9.31 -4.92
CA GLN A 51 7.64 10.48 -4.62
C GLN A 51 7.83 10.76 -3.12
N LEU A 52 7.27 9.95 -2.23
CA LEU A 52 7.44 10.13 -0.78
C LEU A 52 8.89 9.95 -0.37
N ARG A 53 9.51 10.99 0.19
CA ARG A 53 10.95 11.09 0.45
C ARG A 53 11.28 10.54 1.83
N ILE A 54 11.24 9.22 1.98
CA ILE A 54 11.43 8.50 3.26
C ILE A 54 12.59 7.51 3.25
N PHE A 55 13.44 7.57 2.24
CA PHE A 55 14.70 6.84 2.22
C PHE A 55 15.86 7.79 2.45
N ASP A 56 16.86 7.30 3.18
CA ASP A 56 18.00 8.10 3.59
C ASP A 56 18.90 8.38 2.38
N ASP A 57 19.38 9.63 2.30
CA ASP A 57 20.44 10.06 1.38
C ASP A 57 21.84 9.72 1.96
N GLU A 58 22.89 10.15 1.28
CA GLU A 58 24.28 9.93 1.70
C GLU A 58 24.63 10.57 3.05
N ALA A 59 23.86 11.57 3.48
CA ALA A 59 24.01 12.23 4.78
C ALA A 59 23.19 11.55 5.89
N GLY A 60 22.46 10.46 5.58
CA GLY A 60 21.58 9.76 6.53
C GLY A 60 20.29 10.50 6.81
N VAL A 61 19.84 11.38 5.93
CA VAL A 61 18.61 12.15 6.05
C VAL A 61 17.54 11.58 5.12
N MET A 62 16.31 11.42 5.62
CA MET A 62 15.16 11.00 4.80
C MET A 62 14.88 12.05 3.72
N ASN A 63 15.34 11.81 2.52
CA ASN A 63 15.35 12.75 1.40
C ASN A 63 15.10 12.13 0.03
N LEU A 64 15.22 10.81 -0.10
CA LEU A 64 15.04 10.10 -1.35
C LEU A 64 13.71 9.34 -1.38
N SER A 65 13.10 9.27 -2.56
CA SER A 65 11.88 8.49 -2.81
C SER A 65 12.22 7.03 -3.18
N VAL A 66 11.18 6.18 -3.23
CA VAL A 66 11.32 4.81 -3.75
C VAL A 66 11.73 4.81 -5.22
N GLU A 67 11.34 5.83 -5.97
CA GLU A 67 11.75 6.04 -7.37
C GLU A 67 13.25 6.36 -7.47
N ASP A 68 13.75 7.29 -6.64
CA ASP A 68 15.16 7.70 -6.62
C ASP A 68 16.10 6.53 -6.32
N ILE A 69 15.75 5.70 -5.33
CA ILE A 69 16.55 4.53 -4.95
C ILE A 69 16.34 3.31 -5.85
N LYS A 70 15.42 3.38 -6.82
CA LYS A 70 14.94 2.25 -7.64
C LYS A 70 14.50 1.06 -6.79
N GLY A 71 13.87 1.36 -5.63
CA GLY A 71 13.39 0.39 -4.68
C GLY A 71 12.11 -0.32 -5.15
N ASP A 72 11.86 -1.50 -4.62
CA ASP A 72 10.67 -2.28 -4.94
C ASP A 72 9.41 -1.74 -4.25
N VAL A 73 8.25 -2.09 -4.78
CA VAL A 73 6.95 -1.82 -4.14
C VAL A 73 6.12 -3.09 -4.15
N MET A 74 5.51 -3.41 -3.00
CA MET A 74 4.50 -4.46 -2.87
C MET A 74 3.17 -3.82 -2.47
N ILE A 75 2.12 -4.06 -3.25
CA ILE A 75 0.78 -3.52 -2.99
C ILE A 75 -0.17 -4.67 -2.62
N VAL A 76 -0.78 -4.56 -1.45
CA VAL A 76 -1.70 -5.57 -0.90
C VAL A 76 -3.03 -4.93 -0.54
N SER A 77 -4.15 -5.51 -0.98
CA SER A 77 -5.48 -5.04 -0.60
C SER A 77 -5.75 -5.30 0.88
N GLN A 78 -6.30 -4.30 1.59
CA GLN A 78 -6.55 -4.33 3.03
C GLN A 78 -7.82 -3.55 3.38
N PHE A 79 -8.99 -4.16 3.26
CA PHE A 79 -10.27 -3.49 3.54
C PHE A 79 -10.41 -3.04 5.00
N THR A 80 -9.71 -3.70 5.92
CA THR A 80 -9.73 -3.38 7.35
C THR A 80 -9.16 -2.00 7.70
N LEU A 81 -8.51 -1.31 6.75
CA LEU A 81 -8.14 0.09 6.91
C LEU A 81 -9.37 1.02 7.01
N HIS A 82 -10.55 0.55 6.61
CA HIS A 82 -11.84 1.23 6.81
C HIS A 82 -12.59 0.79 8.06
N ALA A 83 -11.90 0.14 9.02
CA ALA A 83 -12.48 -0.29 10.28
C ALA A 83 -13.06 0.91 11.06
N MET A 84 -14.28 0.73 11.55
CA MET A 84 -14.90 1.64 12.52
C MET A 84 -14.92 0.96 13.89
N THR A 85 -14.26 1.57 14.87
CA THR A 85 -14.08 1.01 16.23
C THR A 85 -14.67 1.90 17.33
N LYS A 86 -15.44 2.93 16.97
CA LYS A 86 -15.99 3.91 17.92
C LYS A 86 -16.96 3.30 18.92
N LYS A 87 -17.70 2.27 18.51
CA LYS A 87 -18.70 1.58 19.38
C LYS A 87 -18.37 0.10 19.47
N GLY A 88 -18.10 -0.35 20.71
CA GLY A 88 -17.80 -1.76 21.00
C GLY A 88 -16.45 -2.22 20.44
N ASN A 89 -16.12 -3.51 20.70
CA ASN A 89 -14.83 -4.09 20.35
C ASN A 89 -14.85 -4.94 19.06
N ARG A 90 -16.03 -5.10 18.44
CA ARG A 90 -16.14 -5.72 17.12
C ARG A 90 -16.12 -4.62 16.05
N PRO A 91 -15.05 -4.55 15.21
CA PRO A 91 -14.95 -3.54 14.17
C PRO A 91 -16.10 -3.66 13.15
N SER A 92 -16.54 -2.53 12.61
CA SER A 92 -17.48 -2.48 11.50
C SER A 92 -16.75 -2.09 10.21
N TRP A 93 -17.10 -2.75 9.12
CA TRP A 93 -16.48 -2.58 7.79
C TRP A 93 -17.38 -1.87 6.79
N ILE A 94 -18.46 -1.24 7.24
CA ILE A 94 -19.51 -0.66 6.39
C ILE A 94 -18.98 0.41 5.41
N LYS A 95 -17.83 1.00 5.71
CA LYS A 95 -17.17 1.99 4.84
C LYS A 95 -16.24 1.38 3.80
N ALA A 96 -15.93 0.09 3.89
CA ALA A 96 -15.17 -0.60 2.87
C ALA A 96 -16.06 -0.89 1.66
N ALA A 97 -15.54 -0.66 0.46
CA ALA A 97 -16.26 -0.99 -0.77
C ALA A 97 -16.40 -2.52 -0.93
N PRO A 98 -17.54 -3.01 -1.43
CA PRO A 98 -17.70 -4.43 -1.77
C PRO A 98 -16.75 -4.83 -2.90
N GLU A 99 -16.45 -6.12 -3.01
CA GLU A 99 -15.47 -6.65 -3.96
C GLU A 99 -15.72 -6.20 -5.41
N ALA A 100 -16.98 -6.20 -5.85
CA ALA A 100 -17.35 -5.78 -7.20
C ALA A 100 -16.90 -4.34 -7.56
N ILE A 101 -16.73 -3.48 -6.55
CA ILE A 101 -16.24 -2.11 -6.70
C ILE A 101 -14.74 -2.04 -6.40
N SER A 102 -14.30 -2.66 -5.32
CA SER A 102 -12.94 -2.50 -4.81
C SER A 102 -11.89 -3.23 -5.64
N ARG A 103 -12.20 -4.39 -6.22
CA ARG A 103 -11.25 -5.14 -7.05
C ARG A 103 -10.82 -4.37 -8.31
N PRO A 104 -11.72 -3.83 -9.16
CA PRO A 104 -11.32 -3.04 -10.32
C PRO A 104 -10.49 -1.80 -9.96
N LEU A 105 -10.86 -1.10 -8.89
CA LEU A 105 -10.12 0.09 -8.41
C LEU A 105 -8.73 -0.29 -7.88
N TYR A 106 -8.62 -1.42 -7.19
CA TYR A 106 -7.34 -1.96 -6.75
C TYR A 106 -6.40 -2.27 -7.92
N GLU A 107 -6.92 -2.99 -8.92
CA GLU A 107 -6.16 -3.35 -10.11
C GLU A 107 -5.72 -2.11 -10.90
N GLU A 108 -6.57 -1.10 -10.96
CA GLU A 108 -6.24 0.18 -11.59
C GLU A 108 -5.19 0.95 -10.79
N PHE A 109 -5.30 0.96 -9.46
CA PHE A 109 -4.29 1.55 -8.58
C PHE A 109 -2.92 0.90 -8.77
N VAL A 110 -2.86 -0.44 -8.85
CA VAL A 110 -1.63 -1.17 -9.15
C VAL A 110 -1.03 -0.73 -10.49
N ARG A 111 -1.84 -0.69 -11.56
CA ARG A 111 -1.38 -0.23 -12.89
C ARG A 111 -0.89 1.22 -12.86
N SER A 112 -1.57 2.08 -12.11
CA SER A 112 -1.18 3.49 -11.96
C SER A 112 0.20 3.63 -11.30
N VAL A 113 0.46 2.87 -10.23
CA VAL A 113 1.77 2.87 -9.55
C VAL A 113 2.86 2.29 -10.46
N GLU A 114 2.58 1.19 -11.17
CA GLU A 114 3.50 0.62 -12.17
C GLU A 114 3.86 1.64 -13.25
N GLY A 115 2.87 2.37 -13.75
CA GLY A 115 3.06 3.42 -14.75
C GLY A 115 3.94 4.56 -14.22
N ALA A 116 3.71 5.00 -12.99
CA ALA A 116 4.51 6.05 -12.36
C ALA A 116 5.97 5.63 -12.14
N LEU A 117 6.20 4.37 -11.73
CA LEU A 117 7.54 3.85 -11.47
C LEU A 117 8.26 3.33 -12.74
N GLY A 118 7.54 3.15 -13.85
CA GLY A 118 8.08 2.58 -15.09
C GLY A 118 8.49 1.10 -14.96
N ARG A 119 7.96 0.37 -13.97
CA ARG A 119 8.28 -1.05 -13.72
C ARG A 119 7.15 -1.75 -12.99
N LYS A 120 7.17 -3.08 -13.01
CA LYS A 120 6.22 -3.91 -12.28
C LYS A 120 6.37 -3.76 -10.77
N VAL A 121 5.26 -3.89 -10.05
CA VAL A 121 5.22 -3.99 -8.59
C VAL A 121 4.80 -5.41 -8.18
N ALA A 122 5.22 -5.82 -6.99
CA ALA A 122 4.71 -7.05 -6.39
C ALA A 122 3.29 -6.83 -5.85
N THR A 123 2.47 -7.86 -5.89
CA THR A 123 1.11 -7.81 -5.36
C THR A 123 0.81 -9.06 -4.52
N GLY A 124 -0.24 -8.98 -3.70
CA GLY A 124 -0.95 -10.16 -3.21
C GLY A 124 -1.99 -10.65 -4.21
N SER A 125 -2.80 -11.62 -3.79
CA SER A 125 -4.00 -12.07 -4.49
C SER A 125 -5.23 -11.47 -3.81
N PHE A 126 -6.02 -10.69 -4.55
CA PHE A 126 -7.19 -10.00 -4.00
C PHE A 126 -8.18 -11.00 -3.38
N GLY A 127 -8.56 -10.76 -2.11
CA GLY A 127 -9.51 -11.61 -1.37
C GLY A 127 -8.93 -12.91 -0.80
N ALA A 128 -7.67 -13.24 -1.05
CA ALA A 128 -7.03 -14.41 -0.47
C ALA A 128 -6.64 -14.20 1.00
N ASP A 129 -6.49 -15.29 1.75
CA ASP A 129 -5.82 -15.27 3.05
C ASP A 129 -4.30 -15.18 2.82
N MET A 130 -3.74 -14.03 3.15
CA MET A 130 -2.34 -13.71 2.92
C MET A 130 -1.58 -13.55 4.23
N LYS A 131 -0.37 -14.08 4.28
CA LYS A 131 0.59 -13.81 5.35
C LYS A 131 1.66 -12.87 4.80
N ILE A 132 1.70 -11.65 5.34
CA ILE A 132 2.66 -10.64 4.94
C ILE A 132 3.80 -10.63 5.94
N GLU A 133 4.96 -11.12 5.50
CA GLU A 133 6.21 -11.06 6.25
C GLU A 133 6.96 -9.82 5.79
N LEU A 134 7.43 -9.00 6.72
CA LEU A 134 8.23 -7.83 6.37
C LEU A 134 9.21 -7.45 7.49
N ILE A 135 10.30 -6.82 7.11
CA ILE A 135 11.20 -6.16 8.05
C ILE A 135 11.03 -4.66 7.85
N ASN A 136 10.32 -4.02 8.81
CA ASN A 136 10.14 -2.57 8.79
C ASN A 136 11.47 -1.90 9.12
N ASP A 137 11.94 -1.09 8.20
CA ASP A 137 13.23 -0.41 8.28
C ASP A 137 13.08 0.98 8.88
N GLY A 138 13.55 1.11 10.13
CA GLY A 138 13.54 2.38 10.82
C GLY A 138 13.01 2.41 12.24
N PRO A 139 11.79 2.03 12.64
CA PRO A 139 10.62 1.74 11.80
C PRO A 139 10.06 2.99 11.12
N VAL A 140 9.55 2.83 9.91
CA VAL A 140 8.84 3.89 9.18
C VAL A 140 7.52 3.36 8.69
N SER A 141 6.42 3.92 9.23
CA SER A 141 5.04 3.56 8.87
C SER A 141 4.23 4.84 8.73
N ILE A 142 3.63 5.06 7.56
CA ILE A 142 2.93 6.28 7.22
C ILE A 142 1.52 5.95 6.76
N TRP A 143 0.55 6.54 7.43
CA TRP A 143 -0.86 6.49 7.07
C TRP A 143 -1.23 7.66 6.18
N ILE A 144 -1.97 7.40 5.10
CA ILE A 144 -2.49 8.45 4.22
C ILE A 144 -3.96 8.13 3.88
N ASP A 145 -4.83 9.14 3.98
CA ASP A 145 -6.23 9.09 3.54
C ASP A 145 -6.43 10.12 2.42
N SER A 146 -6.82 9.67 1.21
CA SER A 146 -7.02 10.57 0.08
C SER A 146 -8.19 11.54 0.26
N LYS A 147 -9.15 11.19 1.13
CA LYS A 147 -10.32 12.03 1.45
C LYS A 147 -10.05 12.98 2.62
N ASN A 148 -9.05 12.69 3.43
CA ASN A 148 -8.65 13.54 4.56
C ASN A 148 -7.14 13.76 4.48
N ARG A 149 -6.74 14.63 3.55
CA ARG A 149 -5.34 14.95 3.25
C ARG A 149 -4.80 15.86 4.36
N GLU A 150 -3.82 15.35 5.13
CA GLU A 150 -3.11 16.07 6.20
C GLU A 150 -1.69 16.41 5.77
#